data_41094d7d92b7f6a41001e484aede6bdd
#
_entry.id   41094d7d92b7f6a41001e484aede6bdd
#
_cell.length_a   1.000
_cell.length_b   1.000
_cell.length_c   1.000
_cell.angle_alpha   90.00
_cell.angle_beta   90.00
_cell.angle_gamma   90.00
#
_symmetry.space_group_name_H-M   'P 1'
#
loop_
_entity.id
_entity.type
_entity.pdbx_description
1 polymer ?
#
loop_
_entity_poly.entity_id
_entity_poly.type
_entity_poly.pdbx_seq_one_letter_code
_entity_poly.pdbx_strand_id
1 'polypeptide(L)'
;HEPYRRQRQMCIRDSRIDTTTKLRHIIEQTLDFLHEKDKKDIIKKTCQRTFQALRIDVNHEFEVLYEFMEKLPGALKPGGRAAILTFHSGEDKLVKKALKAGYKAGIYSDYSKDVIRPSAQECAQNGRARSTKMRWAVRAE
;
A
#
# COMPACT_ATOMS: atom_id res chain seq x y z
N HIS A 1 32.16 -2.24 -15.91
CA HIS A 1 30.87 -2.45 -15.24
C HIS A 1 29.69 -1.68 -15.88
N GLU A 2 29.92 -0.50 -16.46
CA GLU A 2 28.88 0.27 -17.14
C GLU A 2 28.33 -0.37 -18.44
N PRO A 3 29.14 -0.98 -19.35
CA PRO A 3 28.61 -1.62 -20.55
C PRO A 3 27.65 -2.76 -20.21
N TYR A 4 27.91 -3.49 -19.13
CA TYR A 4 27.09 -4.61 -18.66
C TYR A 4 25.74 -4.14 -18.08
N ARG A 5 25.74 -2.99 -17.40
CA ARG A 5 24.51 -2.34 -16.93
C ARG A 5 23.63 -1.84 -18.07
N ARG A 6 24.24 -1.20 -19.07
CA ARG A 6 23.53 -0.72 -20.27
C ARG A 6 22.94 -1.86 -21.09
N GLN A 7 23.66 -2.95 -21.23
CA GLN A 7 23.20 -4.13 -21.97
C GLN A 7 22.04 -4.83 -21.23
N ARG A 8 22.07 -4.91 -19.90
CA ARG A 8 20.94 -5.38 -19.10
C ARG A 8 19.72 -4.48 -19.20
N GLN A 9 19.90 -3.17 -19.20
CA GLN A 9 18.80 -2.21 -19.37
C GLN A 9 18.20 -2.28 -20.77
N MET A 10 19.00 -2.52 -21.81
CA MET A 10 18.51 -2.71 -23.18
C MET A 10 17.72 -4.03 -23.32
N CYS A 11 18.20 -5.13 -22.74
CA CYS A 11 17.46 -6.41 -22.75
C CYS A 11 16.10 -6.31 -22.03
N ILE A 12 16.02 -5.53 -20.95
CA ILE A 12 14.75 -5.28 -20.25
C ILE A 12 13.82 -4.38 -21.08
N ARG A 13 14.37 -3.40 -21.79
CA ARG A 13 13.58 -2.51 -22.68
C ARG A 13 12.98 -3.25 -23.89
N ASP A 14 13.70 -4.20 -24.44
CA ASP A 14 13.32 -4.88 -25.69
C ASP A 14 12.42 -6.09 -25.45
N SER A 15 12.35 -6.62 -24.22
CA SER A 15 11.46 -7.72 -23.89
C SER A 15 10.13 -7.21 -23.38
N ARG A 16 9.06 -7.57 -24.10
CA ARG A 16 7.70 -7.31 -23.65
C ARG A 16 7.39 -8.12 -22.39
N ILE A 17 7.09 -7.41 -21.29
CA ILE A 17 6.67 -7.99 -20.04
C ILE A 17 5.15 -8.08 -20.06
N ASP A 18 4.61 -9.24 -20.37
CA ASP A 18 3.17 -9.47 -20.48
C ASP A 18 2.62 -10.45 -19.44
N THR A 19 3.47 -11.03 -18.61
CA THR A 19 3.09 -11.94 -17.54
C THR A 19 3.78 -11.61 -16.22
N THR A 20 3.14 -11.98 -15.11
CA THR A 20 3.75 -11.84 -13.76
C THR A 20 4.99 -12.72 -13.62
N THR A 21 4.99 -13.89 -14.26
CA THR A 21 6.14 -14.80 -14.27
C THR A 21 7.36 -14.18 -14.97
N LYS A 22 7.18 -13.53 -16.11
CA LYS A 22 8.27 -12.83 -16.81
C LYS A 22 8.85 -11.70 -15.94
N LEU A 23 8.02 -10.90 -15.30
CA LEU A 23 8.49 -9.85 -14.41
C LEU A 23 9.27 -10.41 -13.22
N ARG A 24 8.80 -11.49 -12.63
CA ARG A 24 9.50 -12.19 -11.56
C ARG A 24 10.87 -12.69 -12.01
N HIS A 25 10.97 -13.32 -13.17
CA HIS A 25 12.25 -13.78 -13.74
C HIS A 25 13.23 -12.63 -13.97
N ILE A 26 12.77 -11.49 -14.46
CA ILE A 26 13.60 -10.30 -14.65
C ILE A 26 14.17 -9.81 -13.30
N ILE A 27 13.33 -9.76 -12.26
CA ILE A 27 13.77 -9.39 -10.91
C ILE A 27 14.79 -10.39 -10.38
N GLU A 28 14.57 -11.69 -10.53
CA GLU A 28 15.50 -12.74 -10.12
C GLU A 28 16.85 -12.61 -10.83
N GLN A 29 16.85 -12.39 -12.14
CA GLN A 29 18.06 -12.18 -12.93
C GLN A 29 18.82 -10.91 -12.54
N THR A 30 18.10 -9.83 -12.23
CA THR A 30 18.69 -8.56 -11.81
C THR A 30 19.39 -8.69 -10.47
N LEU A 31 18.90 -9.55 -9.58
CA LEU A 31 19.42 -9.79 -8.24
C LEU A 31 20.32 -11.03 -8.13
N ASP A 32 20.75 -11.60 -9.27
CA ASP A 32 21.53 -12.83 -9.29
C ASP A 32 22.95 -12.69 -8.67
N PHE A 33 23.45 -11.46 -8.55
CA PHE A 33 24.74 -11.17 -7.91
C PHE A 33 24.73 -11.27 -6.38
N LEU A 34 23.56 -11.44 -5.75
CA LEU A 34 23.45 -11.53 -4.29
C LEU A 34 23.89 -12.88 -3.76
N HIS A 35 24.41 -12.89 -2.52
CA HIS A 35 24.73 -14.11 -1.82
C HIS A 35 23.48 -14.96 -1.58
N GLU A 36 23.59 -16.28 -1.75
CA GLU A 36 22.46 -17.21 -1.64
C GLU A 36 21.70 -17.14 -0.31
N LYS A 37 22.39 -16.82 0.78
CA LYS A 37 21.78 -16.73 2.11
C LYS A 37 20.65 -15.71 2.19
N ASP A 38 20.81 -14.55 1.54
CA ASP A 38 19.85 -13.45 1.61
C ASP A 38 19.02 -13.32 0.33
N LYS A 39 19.42 -14.00 -0.74
CA LYS A 39 18.86 -13.89 -2.08
C LYS A 39 17.36 -14.13 -2.14
N LYS A 40 16.88 -15.23 -1.55
CA LYS A 40 15.46 -15.59 -1.54
C LYS A 40 14.59 -14.52 -0.89
N ASP A 41 15.01 -14.01 0.26
CA ASP A 41 14.25 -13.01 1.01
C ASP A 41 14.21 -11.66 0.30
N ILE A 42 15.35 -11.24 -0.25
CA ILE A 42 15.46 -9.98 -1.03
C ILE A 42 14.64 -10.06 -2.31
N ILE A 43 14.70 -11.17 -3.05
CA ILE A 43 13.89 -11.38 -4.26
C ILE A 43 12.40 -11.32 -3.91
N LYS A 44 11.98 -12.01 -2.85
CA LYS A 44 10.59 -12.00 -2.39
C LYS A 44 10.10 -10.59 -2.07
N LYS A 45 10.87 -9.85 -1.28
CA LYS A 45 10.55 -8.47 -0.89
C LYS A 45 10.53 -7.53 -2.09
N THR A 46 11.48 -7.67 -3.01
CA THR A 46 11.56 -6.86 -4.23
C THR A 46 10.37 -7.13 -5.14
N CYS A 47 10.00 -8.39 -5.34
CA CYS A 47 8.79 -8.77 -6.09
C CYS A 47 7.54 -8.17 -5.45
N GLN A 48 7.36 -8.31 -4.15
CA GLN A 48 6.21 -7.75 -3.44
C GLN A 48 6.09 -6.24 -3.63
N ARG A 49 7.19 -5.51 -3.50
CA ARG A 49 7.22 -4.05 -3.68
C ARG A 49 6.94 -3.64 -5.12
N THR A 50 7.53 -4.35 -6.08
CA THR A 50 7.35 -4.07 -7.52
C THR A 50 5.90 -4.32 -7.94
N PHE A 51 5.34 -5.46 -7.56
CA PHE A 51 3.93 -5.77 -7.86
C PHE A 51 2.97 -4.81 -7.17
N GLN A 52 3.24 -4.43 -5.92
CA GLN A 52 2.45 -3.43 -5.21
C GLN A 52 2.49 -2.06 -5.92
N ALA A 53 3.68 -1.60 -6.32
CA ALA A 53 3.82 -0.34 -7.03
C ALA A 53 3.06 -0.32 -8.36
N LEU A 54 3.15 -1.40 -9.14
CA LEU A 54 2.40 -1.54 -10.39
C LEU A 54 0.88 -1.52 -10.17
N ARG A 55 0.40 -2.26 -9.16
CA ARG A 55 -1.02 -2.30 -8.83
C ARG A 55 -1.55 -0.92 -8.45
N ILE A 56 -0.82 -0.21 -7.61
CA ILE A 56 -1.18 1.15 -7.16
C ILE A 56 -1.24 2.10 -8.36
N ASP A 57 -0.24 2.04 -9.24
CA ASP A 57 -0.14 2.91 -10.41
C ASP A 57 -1.26 2.63 -11.43
N VAL A 58 -1.45 1.36 -11.79
CA VAL A 58 -2.48 0.96 -12.78
C VAL A 58 -3.89 1.25 -12.28
N ASN A 59 -4.17 1.05 -11.01
CA ASN A 59 -5.48 1.24 -10.41
C ASN A 59 -5.72 2.65 -9.86
N HIS A 60 -4.73 3.52 -9.91
CA HIS A 60 -4.80 4.86 -9.31
C HIS A 60 -5.26 4.84 -7.85
N GLU A 61 -4.75 3.88 -7.06
CA GLU A 61 -5.26 3.59 -5.73
C GLU A 61 -5.16 4.79 -4.78
N PHE A 62 -4.09 5.58 -4.85
CA PHE A 62 -3.95 6.78 -4.01
C PHE A 62 -4.89 7.90 -4.41
N GLU A 63 -5.07 8.13 -5.70
CA GLU A 63 -5.99 9.15 -6.22
C GLU A 63 -7.44 8.82 -5.85
N VAL A 64 -7.83 7.55 -5.97
CA VAL A 64 -9.16 7.06 -5.58
C VAL A 64 -9.37 7.20 -4.07
N LEU A 65 -8.37 6.82 -3.27
CA LEU A 65 -8.45 6.95 -1.82
C LEU A 65 -8.52 8.43 -1.39
N TYR A 66 -7.73 9.28 -2.01
CA TYR A 66 -7.76 10.72 -1.75
C TYR A 66 -9.15 11.31 -2.03
N GLU A 67 -9.72 11.02 -3.19
CA GLU A 67 -11.07 11.44 -3.57
C GLU A 67 -12.13 10.90 -2.60
N PHE A 68 -12.02 9.65 -2.20
CA PHE A 68 -12.89 9.05 -1.19
C PHE A 68 -12.84 9.82 0.13
N MET A 69 -11.63 10.14 0.62
CA MET A 69 -11.47 10.88 1.86
C MET A 69 -12.01 12.31 1.78
N GLU A 70 -11.93 12.94 0.61
CA GLU A 70 -12.55 14.28 0.39
C GLU A 70 -14.08 14.23 0.41
N LYS A 71 -14.66 13.20 -0.17
CA LYS A 71 -16.12 13.03 -0.28
C LYS A 71 -16.77 12.42 0.97
N LEU A 72 -16.00 11.72 1.78
CA LEU A 72 -16.52 11.00 2.95
C LEU A 72 -17.34 11.88 3.90
N PRO A 73 -16.92 13.10 4.26
CA PRO A 73 -17.74 13.96 5.14
C PRO A 73 -19.13 14.24 4.60
N GLY A 74 -19.24 14.46 3.28
CA GLY A 74 -20.53 14.72 2.63
C GLY A 74 -21.44 13.50 2.57
N ALA A 75 -20.88 12.30 2.62
CA ALA A 75 -21.63 11.05 2.62
C ALA A 75 -22.12 10.61 4.02
N LEU A 76 -21.53 11.15 5.07
CA LEU A 76 -21.90 10.84 6.44
C LEU A 76 -22.96 11.84 6.95
N LYS A 77 -23.97 11.32 7.63
CA LYS A 77 -24.89 12.15 8.41
C LYS A 77 -24.16 12.77 9.62
N PRO A 78 -24.66 13.91 10.15
CA PRO A 78 -24.18 14.41 11.45
C PRO A 78 -24.15 13.30 12.50
N GLY A 79 -23.05 13.18 13.26
CA GLY A 79 -22.83 12.09 14.20
C GLY A 79 -22.54 10.72 13.56
N GLY A 80 -22.53 10.62 12.25
CA GLY A 80 -22.21 9.39 11.52
C GLY A 80 -20.77 8.95 11.74
N ARG A 81 -20.54 7.65 11.71
CA ARG A 81 -19.25 7.03 11.96
C ARG A 81 -18.72 6.35 10.70
N ALA A 82 -17.42 6.46 10.47
CA ALA A 82 -16.72 5.74 9.42
C ALA A 82 -15.56 4.96 10.02
N ALA A 83 -15.37 3.72 9.59
CA ALA A 83 -14.19 2.92 9.88
C ALA A 83 -13.52 2.54 8.56
N ILE A 84 -12.22 2.75 8.47
CA ILE A 84 -11.45 2.57 7.25
C ILE A 84 -10.34 1.57 7.52
N LEU A 85 -10.32 0.51 6.72
CA LEU A 85 -9.27 -0.51 6.73
C LEU A 85 -8.29 -0.23 5.61
N THR A 86 -7.02 -0.24 5.95
CA THR A 86 -5.91 -0.14 4.99
C THR A 86 -4.95 -1.31 5.17
N PHE A 87 -4.21 -1.65 4.13
CA PHE A 87 -3.35 -2.82 4.11
C PHE A 87 -1.86 -2.51 3.98
N HIS A 88 -1.51 -1.27 3.73
CA HIS A 88 -0.11 -0.83 3.70
C HIS A 88 0.05 0.60 4.27
N SER A 89 1.30 0.92 4.60
CA SER A 89 1.62 2.19 5.28
C SER A 89 1.33 3.44 4.47
N GLY A 90 1.38 3.37 3.14
CA GLY A 90 1.07 4.51 2.26
C GLY A 90 -0.39 4.92 2.34
N GLU A 91 -1.31 3.96 2.30
CA GLU A 91 -2.74 4.19 2.50
C GLU A 91 -3.03 4.72 3.91
N ASP A 92 -2.45 4.09 4.93
CA ASP A 92 -2.64 4.50 6.32
C ASP A 92 -2.20 5.95 6.58
N LYS A 93 -1.06 6.35 6.01
CA LYS A 93 -0.58 7.75 6.11
C LYS A 93 -1.58 8.74 5.49
N LEU A 94 -2.14 8.43 4.35
CA LEU A 94 -3.13 9.26 3.69
C LEU A 94 -4.40 9.38 4.53
N VAL A 95 -4.93 8.28 5.03
CA VAL A 95 -6.11 8.26 5.90
C VAL A 95 -5.87 9.03 7.19
N LYS A 96 -4.75 8.78 7.86
CA LYS A 96 -4.34 9.49 9.08
C LYS A 96 -4.31 11.00 8.87
N LYS A 97 -3.67 11.43 7.80
CA LYS A 97 -3.54 12.86 7.47
C LYS A 97 -4.89 13.51 7.18
N ALA A 98 -5.75 12.82 6.42
CA ALA A 98 -7.07 13.32 6.07
C ALA A 98 -8.00 13.43 7.30
N LEU A 99 -8.01 12.42 8.18
CA LEU A 99 -8.80 12.44 9.40
C LEU A 99 -8.34 13.54 10.36
N LYS A 100 -7.04 13.71 10.53
CA LYS A 100 -6.47 14.75 11.35
C LYS A 100 -6.81 16.15 10.83
N ALA A 101 -6.69 16.36 9.53
CA ALA A 101 -7.07 17.63 8.89
C ALA A 101 -8.56 17.92 9.05
N GLY A 102 -9.42 16.93 8.86
CA GLY A 102 -10.87 17.05 9.06
C GLY A 102 -11.25 17.37 10.51
N TYR A 103 -10.57 16.76 11.47
CA TYR A 103 -10.76 17.09 12.90
C TYR A 103 -10.38 18.53 13.21
N LYS A 104 -9.23 18.99 12.73
CA LYS A 104 -8.78 20.38 12.92
C LYS A 104 -9.71 21.39 12.25
N ALA A 105 -10.32 21.04 11.13
CA ALA A 105 -11.28 21.87 10.43
C ALA A 105 -12.71 21.83 11.03
N GLY A 106 -12.93 21.04 12.08
CA GLY A 106 -14.24 20.88 12.71
C GLY A 106 -15.22 19.98 11.96
N ILE A 107 -14.78 19.28 10.91
CA ILE A 107 -15.59 18.34 10.14
C ILE A 107 -15.87 17.07 10.92
N TYR A 108 -14.87 16.56 11.63
CA TYR A 108 -15.00 15.42 12.53
C TYR A 108 -14.95 15.87 13.98
N SER A 109 -15.89 15.39 14.78
CA SER A 109 -15.93 15.66 16.22
C SER A 109 -14.93 14.79 17.00
N ASP A 110 -14.59 13.64 16.44
CA ASP A 110 -13.60 12.72 17.02
C ASP A 110 -13.01 11.84 15.93
N TYR A 111 -11.83 11.29 16.18
CA TYR A 111 -11.15 10.36 15.27
C TYR A 111 -10.11 9.52 16.02
N SER A 112 -9.72 8.38 15.45
CA SER A 112 -8.67 7.55 16.03
C SER A 112 -7.30 8.19 15.82
N LYS A 113 -6.65 8.62 16.91
CA LYS A 113 -5.27 9.13 16.87
C LYS A 113 -4.27 8.02 16.61
N ASP A 114 -4.55 6.85 17.19
CA ASP A 114 -3.74 5.66 17.04
C ASP A 114 -4.39 4.66 16.10
N VAL A 115 -3.55 3.89 15.42
CA VAL A 115 -4.01 2.82 14.54
C VAL A 115 -4.50 1.63 15.37
N ILE A 116 -5.63 1.04 14.97
CA ILE A 116 -6.12 -0.21 15.55
C ILE A 116 -5.58 -1.36 14.72
N ARG A 117 -4.89 -2.28 15.39
CA ARG A 117 -4.29 -3.46 14.78
C ARG A 117 -5.10 -4.71 15.09
N PRO A 118 -5.07 -5.72 14.20
CA PRO A 118 -5.73 -6.99 14.47
C PRO A 118 -5.08 -7.69 15.67
N SER A 119 -5.86 -8.49 16.38
CA SER A 119 -5.39 -9.34 17.47
C SER A 119 -4.49 -10.47 16.94
N ALA A 120 -3.67 -11.06 17.81
CA ALA A 120 -2.87 -12.23 17.47
C ALA A 120 -3.75 -13.40 17.02
N GLN A 121 -4.91 -13.58 17.65
CA GLN A 121 -5.88 -14.61 17.29
C GLN A 121 -6.46 -14.39 15.88
N GLU A 122 -6.82 -13.17 15.55
CA GLU A 122 -7.31 -12.82 14.21
C GLU A 122 -6.23 -13.06 13.14
N CYS A 123 -4.99 -12.69 13.42
CA CYS A 123 -3.86 -12.94 12.52
C CYS A 123 -3.57 -14.44 12.32
N ALA A 124 -3.79 -15.25 13.35
CA ALA A 124 -3.64 -16.71 13.25
C ALA A 124 -4.74 -17.35 12.39
N GLN A 125 -5.97 -16.85 12.49
CA GLN A 125 -7.11 -17.33 11.70
C GLN A 125 -7.09 -16.81 10.26
N ASN A 126 -6.62 -15.58 10.07
CA ASN A 126 -6.55 -14.91 8.77
C ASN A 126 -5.19 -14.22 8.60
N GLY A 127 -4.28 -14.86 7.87
CA GLY A 127 -2.95 -14.33 7.61
C GLY A 127 -2.94 -12.97 6.88
N ARG A 128 -4.00 -12.63 6.15
CA ARG A 128 -4.14 -11.33 5.47
C ARG A 128 -4.36 -10.19 6.45
N ALA A 129 -4.86 -10.48 7.64
CA ALA A 129 -5.10 -9.47 8.68
C ALA A 129 -3.81 -8.85 9.22
N ARG A 130 -2.66 -9.50 9.11
CA ARG A 130 -1.38 -9.05 9.68
C ARG A 130 -0.97 -7.65 9.28
N SER A 131 -1.24 -7.25 8.05
CA SER A 131 -0.90 -5.92 7.53
C SER A 131 -2.02 -4.89 7.68
N THR A 132 -3.17 -5.30 8.19
CA THR A 132 -4.36 -4.45 8.29
C THR A 132 -4.21 -3.40 9.37
N LYS A 133 -4.61 -2.19 9.03
CA LYS A 133 -4.69 -1.05 9.94
C LYS A 133 -6.10 -0.47 9.86
N MET A 134 -6.73 -0.24 10.99
CA MET A 134 -8.05 0.39 11.05
C MET A 134 -7.96 1.76 11.70
N ARG A 135 -8.64 2.73 11.09
CA ARG A 135 -8.86 4.06 11.64
C ARG A 135 -10.34 4.42 11.54
N TRP A 136 -10.81 5.24 12.44
CA TRP A 136 -12.20 5.67 12.46
C TRP A 136 -12.32 7.18 12.68
N ALA A 137 -13.45 7.72 12.30
CA ALA A 137 -13.84 9.09 12.57
C ALA A 137 -15.34 9.19 12.81
N VAL A 138 -15.72 10.23 13.51
CA VAL A 138 -17.13 10.59 13.77
C VAL A 138 -17.37 11.97 13.18
N ARG A 139 -18.39 12.09 12.34
CA ARG A 139 -18.77 13.36 11.78
C ARG A 139 -19.33 14.28 12.84
N ALA A 140 -18.92 15.56 12.85
CA ALA A 140 -19.51 16.59 13.71
C ALA A 140 -21.01 16.81 13.37
N GLU A 141 -21.78 17.23 14.35
CA GLU A 141 -23.19 17.58 14.19
C GLU A 141 -23.40 18.91 13.45
#